data_64d2727b9f7eec4ae1e24d29d0fcc731
#
_entry.id   64d2727b9f7eec4ae1e24d29d0fcc731
#
_cell.length_a   1.000
_cell.length_b   1.000
_cell.length_c   1.000
_cell.angle_alpha   90.00
_cell.angle_beta   90.00
_cell.angle_gamma   90.00
#
_symmetry.space_group_name_H-M   'P 1'
#
loop_
_entity.id
_entity.type
_entity.pdbx_description
1 polymer ?
#
loop_
_entity_poly.entity_id
_entity_poly.type
_entity_poly.pdbx_seq_one_letter_code
_entity_poly.pdbx_strand_id
1 'polypeptide(L)'
;MMTGVHTKNVNRSVLRRFVKRTAKRQWLGVEGYAWVLHRLTGLALVAFLLVHLYTLSSVQGGEAAFDRAMKALERPLPKIGELLLLWAILFHGLNGLRLILINILPRVNHKIMAYAVIAVSVAAVLISIPVIF
;
A
#
# COMPACT_ATOMS: atom_id res chain seq x y z
N MET A 1 -1.02 -41.17 45.60
CA MET A 1 -1.89 -40.00 45.68
C MET A 1 -1.70 -39.21 44.39
N MET A 2 -2.54 -39.49 43.36
CA MET A 2 -2.42 -38.89 42.03
C MET A 2 -3.32 -37.64 41.97
N THR A 3 -2.72 -36.45 41.92
CA THR A 3 -3.44 -35.20 41.70
C THR A 3 -3.78 -35.09 40.21
N GLY A 4 -5.06 -35.35 39.89
CA GLY A 4 -5.58 -35.17 38.53
C GLY A 4 -5.53 -33.71 38.15
N VAL A 5 -4.72 -33.37 37.10
CA VAL A 5 -4.72 -32.08 36.44
C VAL A 5 -6.04 -31.94 35.70
N HIS A 6 -6.93 -31.12 36.23
CA HIS A 6 -8.20 -30.76 35.61
C HIS A 6 -7.91 -29.88 34.40
N THR A 7 -7.68 -30.48 33.23
CA THR A 7 -7.62 -29.75 31.97
C THR A 7 -8.99 -29.13 31.71
N LYS A 8 -9.12 -27.82 31.99
CA LYS A 8 -10.31 -27.05 31.66
C LYS A 8 -10.59 -27.22 30.17
N ASN A 9 -11.68 -27.96 29.87
CA ASN A 9 -12.23 -28.04 28.52
C ASN A 9 -12.64 -26.61 28.08
N VAL A 10 -11.70 -25.88 27.52
CA VAL A 10 -11.99 -24.59 26.93
C VAL A 10 -12.94 -24.83 25.76
N ASN A 11 -14.19 -24.36 25.93
CA ASN A 11 -15.26 -24.59 24.97
C ASN A 11 -14.84 -24.10 23.60
N ARG A 12 -14.55 -24.99 22.67
CA ARG A 12 -14.10 -24.72 21.31
C ARG A 12 -15.01 -23.73 20.56
N SER A 13 -16.29 -23.68 20.93
CA SER A 13 -17.25 -22.75 20.37
C SER A 13 -17.02 -21.29 20.84
N VAL A 14 -16.57 -21.10 22.08
CA VAL A 14 -16.21 -19.79 22.64
C VAL A 14 -14.91 -19.29 22.01
N LEU A 15 -13.90 -20.15 21.92
CA LEU A 15 -12.64 -19.83 21.22
C LEU A 15 -12.87 -19.46 19.75
N ARG A 16 -13.69 -20.24 19.03
CA ARG A 16 -14.02 -19.92 17.62
C ARG A 16 -14.76 -18.59 17.47
N ARG A 17 -15.66 -18.25 18.41
CA ARG A 17 -16.35 -16.95 18.42
C ARG A 17 -15.39 -15.81 18.75
N PHE A 18 -14.48 -16.02 19.68
CA PHE A 18 -13.48 -15.04 20.05
C PHE A 18 -12.51 -14.74 18.89
N VAL A 19 -11.96 -15.81 18.28
CA VAL A 19 -11.06 -15.69 17.11
C VAL A 19 -11.78 -15.06 15.92
N LYS A 20 -13.03 -15.40 15.62
CA LYS A 20 -13.79 -14.77 14.53
C LYS A 20 -14.09 -13.29 14.81
N ARG A 21 -14.37 -12.90 16.06
CA ARG A 21 -14.63 -11.50 16.42
C ARG A 21 -13.35 -10.64 16.35
N THR A 22 -12.23 -11.17 16.83
CA THR A 22 -10.92 -10.46 16.76
C THR A 22 -10.43 -10.35 15.32
N ALA A 23 -10.52 -11.41 14.53
CA ALA A 23 -10.17 -11.38 13.11
C ALA A 23 -11.04 -10.36 12.34
N LYS A 24 -12.37 -10.40 12.49
CA LYS A 24 -13.28 -9.45 11.82
C LYS A 24 -13.00 -7.99 12.19
N ARG A 25 -12.63 -7.72 13.45
CA ARG A 25 -12.30 -6.38 13.93
C ARG A 25 -10.98 -5.85 13.39
N GLN A 26 -10.02 -6.72 13.12
CA GLN A 26 -8.74 -6.35 12.49
C GLN A 26 -8.91 -5.97 11.02
N TRP A 27 -9.76 -6.70 10.27
CA TRP A 27 -10.01 -6.42 8.84
C TRP A 27 -10.83 -5.14 8.60
N LEU A 28 -11.64 -4.69 9.56
CA LEU A 28 -12.48 -3.48 9.46
C LEU A 28 -11.77 -2.22 9.99
N GLY A 29 -10.52 -2.31 10.45
CA GLY A 29 -9.71 -1.18 10.93
C GLY A 29 -8.83 -0.58 9.84
N VAL A 30 -8.28 0.61 10.11
CA VAL A 30 -7.32 1.30 9.23
C VAL A 30 -6.15 0.39 8.80
N GLU A 31 -5.77 -0.54 9.63
CA GLU A 31 -4.68 -1.51 9.35
C GLU A 31 -5.08 -2.49 8.24
N GLY A 32 -6.34 -2.95 8.21
CA GLY A 32 -6.86 -3.81 7.16
C GLY A 32 -6.92 -3.09 5.81
N TYR A 33 -7.43 -1.85 5.80
CA TYR A 33 -7.43 -1.02 4.60
C TYR A 33 -6.00 -0.73 4.11
N ALA A 34 -5.07 -0.38 5.01
CA ALA A 34 -3.67 -0.16 4.66
C ALA A 34 -3.01 -1.42 4.07
N TRP A 35 -3.38 -2.61 4.54
CA TRP A 35 -2.88 -3.87 4.01
C TRP A 35 -3.39 -4.16 2.59
N VAL A 36 -4.70 -4.00 2.35
CA VAL A 36 -5.29 -4.16 1.01
C VAL A 36 -4.69 -3.14 0.04
N LEU A 37 -4.64 -1.88 0.46
CA LEU A 37 -4.14 -0.78 -0.35
C LEU A 37 -2.65 -0.97 -0.71
N HIS A 38 -1.85 -1.48 0.22
CA HIS A 38 -0.44 -1.81 -0.03
C HIS A 38 -0.28 -2.86 -1.14
N ARG A 39 -1.13 -3.89 -1.16
CA ARG A 39 -1.12 -4.90 -2.23
C ARG A 39 -1.57 -4.34 -3.57
N LEU A 40 -2.63 -3.53 -3.57
CA LEU A 40 -3.13 -2.90 -4.79
C LEU A 40 -2.11 -1.93 -5.39
N THR A 41 -1.49 -1.09 -4.55
CA THR A 41 -0.44 -0.19 -5.01
C THR A 41 0.79 -0.94 -5.50
N GLY A 42 1.19 -2.03 -4.85
CA GLY A 42 2.29 -2.87 -5.33
C GLY A 42 2.00 -3.47 -6.72
N LEU A 43 0.79 -3.98 -6.95
CA LEU A 43 0.38 -4.48 -8.26
C LEU A 43 0.34 -3.36 -9.32
N ALA A 44 -0.17 -2.19 -8.95
CA ALA A 44 -0.18 -1.01 -9.83
C ALA A 44 1.23 -0.58 -10.24
N LEU A 45 2.20 -0.61 -9.30
CA LEU A 45 3.61 -0.29 -9.59
C LEU A 45 4.24 -1.29 -10.56
N VAL A 46 3.93 -2.58 -10.44
CA VAL A 46 4.40 -3.59 -11.41
C VAL A 46 3.82 -3.33 -12.79
N ALA A 47 2.51 -3.07 -12.89
CA ALA A 47 1.86 -2.73 -14.16
C ALA A 47 2.46 -1.46 -14.78
N PHE A 48 2.69 -0.42 -13.96
CA PHE A 48 3.35 0.80 -14.40
C PHE A 48 4.77 0.53 -14.92
N LEU A 49 5.55 -0.28 -14.23
CA LEU A 49 6.92 -0.61 -14.67
C LEU A 49 6.93 -1.21 -16.08
N LEU A 50 5.98 -2.08 -16.40
CA LEU A 50 5.86 -2.66 -17.74
C LEU A 50 5.56 -1.59 -18.79
N VAL A 51 4.59 -0.69 -18.51
CA VAL A 51 4.26 0.43 -19.39
C VAL A 51 5.46 1.38 -19.54
N HIS A 52 6.16 1.66 -18.45
CA HIS A 52 7.34 2.52 -18.44
C HIS A 52 8.47 1.95 -19.31
N LEU A 53 8.77 0.66 -19.18
CA LEU A 53 9.76 -0.01 -20.02
C LEU A 53 9.36 0.00 -21.50
N TYR A 54 8.06 -0.19 -21.80
CA TYR A 54 7.54 -0.07 -23.16
C TYR A 54 7.73 1.35 -23.70
N THR A 55 7.40 2.39 -22.92
CA THR A 55 7.61 3.79 -23.33
C THR A 55 9.09 4.10 -23.56
N LEU A 56 9.98 3.63 -22.67
CA LEU A 56 11.44 3.81 -22.84
C LEU A 56 11.96 3.10 -24.08
N SER A 57 11.36 1.97 -24.50
CA SER A 57 11.77 1.29 -25.72
C SER A 57 11.59 2.11 -26.99
N SER A 58 10.75 3.18 -26.94
CA SER A 58 10.58 4.11 -28.05
C SER A 58 11.86 4.85 -28.43
N VAL A 59 12.84 4.95 -27.50
CA VAL A 59 14.18 5.50 -27.77
C VAL A 59 14.87 4.73 -28.90
N GLN A 60 14.65 3.43 -29.01
CA GLN A 60 15.24 2.59 -30.07
C GLN A 60 14.71 2.94 -31.46
N GLY A 61 13.53 3.58 -31.55
CA GLY A 61 12.95 4.09 -32.80
C GLY A 61 13.46 5.44 -33.24
N GLY A 62 14.48 6.00 -32.52
CA GLY A 62 15.06 7.29 -32.78
C GLY A 62 14.28 8.49 -32.20
N GLU A 63 14.83 9.68 -32.35
CA GLU A 63 14.34 10.94 -31.78
C GLU A 63 12.85 11.18 -32.08
N ALA A 64 12.44 11.02 -33.34
CA ALA A 64 11.05 11.25 -33.72
C ALA A 64 10.04 10.27 -33.10
N ALA A 65 10.45 9.05 -32.77
CA ALA A 65 9.60 8.10 -32.08
C ALA A 65 9.50 8.42 -30.58
N PHE A 66 10.61 8.82 -29.99
CA PHE A 66 10.65 9.25 -28.60
C PHE A 66 9.82 10.51 -28.36
N ASP A 67 9.95 11.53 -29.21
CA ASP A 67 9.17 12.78 -29.13
C ASP A 67 7.67 12.54 -29.23
N ARG A 68 7.23 11.63 -30.11
CA ARG A 68 5.80 11.25 -30.19
C ARG A 68 5.32 10.60 -28.90
N ALA A 69 6.14 9.74 -28.28
CA ALA A 69 5.79 9.11 -27.02
C ALA A 69 5.71 10.16 -25.89
N MET A 70 6.65 11.10 -25.81
CA MET A 70 6.65 12.17 -24.80
C MET A 70 5.44 13.10 -24.96
N LYS A 71 5.14 13.55 -26.18
CA LYS A 71 3.94 14.38 -26.46
C LYS A 71 2.63 13.67 -26.07
N ALA A 72 2.57 12.35 -26.17
CA ALA A 72 1.41 11.59 -25.71
C ALA A 72 1.24 11.65 -24.17
N LEU A 73 2.32 11.79 -23.41
CA LEU A 73 2.32 11.90 -21.95
C LEU A 73 1.93 13.31 -21.44
N GLU A 74 2.04 14.34 -22.27
CA GLU A 74 1.64 15.71 -21.91
C GLU A 74 0.12 15.91 -21.81
N ARG A 75 -0.66 14.93 -22.24
CA ARG A 75 -2.12 14.97 -22.18
C ARG A 75 -2.63 14.91 -20.73
N PRO A 76 -3.84 15.45 -20.44
CA PRO A 76 -4.37 15.50 -19.08
C PRO A 76 -4.51 14.12 -18.40
N LEU A 77 -4.88 13.09 -19.16
CA LEU A 77 -5.08 11.74 -18.63
C LEU A 77 -3.78 11.10 -18.10
N PRO A 78 -2.65 11.11 -18.83
CA PRO A 78 -1.36 10.71 -18.30
C PRO A 78 -0.93 11.49 -17.06
N LYS A 79 -1.14 12.82 -17.01
CA LYS A 79 -0.81 13.65 -15.84
C LYS A 79 -1.57 13.21 -14.57
N ILE A 80 -2.85 12.86 -14.69
CA ILE A 80 -3.59 12.25 -13.59
C ILE A 80 -2.95 10.91 -13.19
N GLY A 81 -2.54 10.12 -14.18
CA GLY A 81 -1.80 8.86 -13.95
C GLY A 81 -0.50 9.07 -13.17
N GLU A 82 0.24 10.14 -13.43
CA GLU A 82 1.48 10.52 -12.72
C GLU A 82 1.20 10.84 -11.24
N LEU A 83 0.12 11.58 -10.95
CA LEU A 83 -0.28 11.86 -9.57
C LEU A 83 -0.67 10.58 -8.81
N LEU A 84 -1.44 9.70 -9.45
CA LEU A 84 -1.83 8.42 -8.86
C LEU A 84 -0.61 7.52 -8.64
N LEU A 85 0.34 7.53 -9.58
CA LEU A 85 1.59 6.80 -9.47
C LEU A 85 2.45 7.33 -8.33
N LEU A 86 2.62 8.66 -8.23
CA LEU A 86 3.35 9.29 -7.14
C LEU A 86 2.76 8.86 -5.79
N TRP A 87 1.42 8.92 -5.67
CA TRP A 87 0.75 8.46 -4.47
C TRP A 87 1.00 6.96 -4.21
N ALA A 88 0.92 6.12 -5.24
CA ALA A 88 1.15 4.69 -5.11
C ALA A 88 2.57 4.38 -4.63
N ILE A 89 3.60 5.06 -5.17
CA ILE A 89 4.99 4.90 -4.76
C ILE A 89 5.17 5.30 -3.29
N LEU A 90 4.67 6.49 -2.91
CA LEU A 90 4.82 7.01 -1.56
C LEU A 90 4.07 6.14 -0.54
N PHE A 91 2.80 5.84 -0.81
CA PHE A 91 2.00 5.01 0.07
C PHE A 91 2.59 3.61 0.21
N HIS A 92 2.94 2.95 -0.89
CA HIS A 92 3.50 1.60 -0.89
C HIS A 92 4.83 1.55 -0.12
N GLY A 93 5.75 2.48 -0.40
CA GLY A 93 7.06 2.56 0.24
C GLY A 93 6.96 2.86 1.74
N LEU A 94 6.18 3.89 2.12
CA LEU A 94 5.99 4.27 3.52
C LEU A 94 5.27 3.18 4.32
N ASN A 95 4.24 2.57 3.75
CA ASN A 95 3.55 1.47 4.43
C ASN A 95 4.41 0.21 4.51
N GLY A 96 5.24 -0.07 3.50
CA GLY A 96 6.25 -1.13 3.55
C GLY A 96 7.26 -0.90 4.68
N LEU A 97 7.79 0.31 4.79
CA LEU A 97 8.67 0.72 5.91
C LEU A 97 7.97 0.58 7.26
N ARG A 98 6.70 1.01 7.36
CA ARG A 98 5.88 0.80 8.56
C ARG A 98 5.81 -0.68 8.94
N LEU A 99 5.54 -1.57 7.97
CA LEU A 99 5.44 -3.01 8.24
C LEU A 99 6.76 -3.59 8.78
N ILE A 100 7.90 -3.11 8.29
CA ILE A 100 9.21 -3.49 8.80
C ILE A 100 9.40 -2.97 10.24
N LEU A 101 9.09 -1.69 10.47
CA LEU A 101 9.27 -1.06 11.77
C LEU A 101 8.43 -1.71 12.89
N ILE A 102 7.17 -2.08 12.60
CA ILE A 102 6.33 -2.73 13.62
C ILE A 102 6.80 -4.15 13.97
N ASN A 103 7.52 -4.81 13.06
CA ASN A 103 8.13 -6.11 13.36
C ASN A 103 9.39 -5.99 14.24
N ILE A 104 10.13 -4.88 14.10
CA ILE A 104 11.35 -4.63 14.86
C ILE A 104 11.04 -3.95 16.21
N LEU A 105 10.05 -3.07 16.24
CA LEU A 105 9.65 -2.24 17.37
C LEU A 105 8.21 -2.53 17.84
N PRO A 106 7.97 -3.61 18.60
CA PRO A 106 6.61 -4.06 18.95
C PRO A 106 5.84 -3.11 19.87
N ARG A 107 6.50 -2.09 20.45
CA ARG A 107 5.89 -1.08 21.35
C ARG A 107 5.27 0.11 20.63
N VAL A 108 5.35 0.19 19.31
CA VAL A 108 4.84 1.32 18.52
C VAL A 108 3.34 1.20 18.29
N ASN A 109 2.63 2.33 18.31
CA ASN A 109 1.19 2.34 18.04
C ASN A 109 0.92 2.16 16.53
N HIS A 110 0.52 0.94 16.15
CA HIS A 110 0.30 0.54 14.75
C HIS A 110 -0.74 1.42 14.03
N LYS A 111 -1.78 1.87 14.73
CA LYS A 111 -2.84 2.71 14.14
C LYS A 111 -2.34 4.11 13.83
N ILE A 112 -1.62 4.73 14.76
CA ILE A 112 -1.05 6.07 14.56
C ILE A 112 -0.10 6.05 13.36
N MET A 113 0.75 5.03 13.25
CA MET A 113 1.65 4.89 12.11
C MET A 113 0.89 4.71 10.78
N ALA A 114 -0.23 3.96 10.77
CA ALA A 114 -1.03 3.80 9.55
C ALA A 114 -1.65 5.13 9.12
N TYR A 115 -2.21 5.91 10.06
CA TYR A 115 -2.74 7.24 9.76
C TYR A 115 -1.64 8.20 9.29
N ALA A 116 -0.47 8.18 9.91
CA ALA A 116 0.68 9.01 9.49
C ALA A 116 1.10 8.69 8.05
N VAL A 117 1.21 7.42 7.67
CA VAL A 117 1.53 7.01 6.29
C VAL A 117 0.50 7.55 5.30
N ILE A 118 -0.80 7.41 5.59
CA ILE A 118 -1.87 7.92 4.74
C ILE A 118 -1.78 9.44 4.63
N ALA A 119 -1.66 10.15 5.77
CA ALA A 119 -1.61 11.61 5.79
C ALA A 119 -0.41 12.16 5.01
N VAL A 120 0.79 11.60 5.21
CA VAL A 120 2.00 12.03 4.51
C VAL A 120 1.90 11.77 3.01
N SER A 121 1.42 10.57 2.60
CA SER A 121 1.29 10.25 1.17
C SER A 121 0.26 11.13 0.46
N VAL A 122 -0.87 11.45 1.11
CA VAL A 122 -1.88 12.37 0.55
C VAL A 122 -1.37 13.81 0.51
N ALA A 123 -0.73 14.29 1.59
CA ALA A 123 -0.16 15.64 1.62
C ALA A 123 0.88 15.87 0.52
N ALA A 124 1.76 14.90 0.29
CA ALA A 124 2.76 14.97 -0.77
C ALA A 124 2.13 15.09 -2.16
N VAL A 125 1.06 14.35 -2.44
CA VAL A 125 0.31 14.47 -3.71
C VAL A 125 -0.32 15.84 -3.86
N LEU A 126 -0.99 16.36 -2.80
CA LEU A 126 -1.61 17.68 -2.85
C LEU A 126 -0.59 18.80 -3.13
N ILE A 127 0.61 18.71 -2.54
CA ILE A 127 1.71 19.66 -2.78
C ILE A 127 2.23 19.54 -4.23
N SER A 128 2.14 18.37 -4.84
CA SER A 128 2.66 18.13 -6.21
C SER A 128 1.69 18.60 -7.31
N ILE A 129 0.41 18.82 -7.01
CA ILE A 129 -0.58 19.27 -8.01
C ILE A 129 -0.14 20.50 -8.78
N PRO A 130 0.27 21.64 -8.14
CA PRO A 130 0.63 22.84 -8.86
C PRO A 130 1.95 22.74 -9.66
N VAL A 131 2.72 21.67 -9.46
CA VAL A 131 3.96 21.40 -10.19
C VAL A 131 3.68 20.58 -11.45
N ILE A 132 2.67 19.72 -11.43
CA ILE A 132 2.32 18.82 -12.54
C ILE A 132 1.34 19.48 -13.51
N PHE A 133 0.49 20.40 -13.03
CA PHE A 133 -0.49 21.15 -13.82
C PHE A 133 -0.15 22.62 -13.95
#